data_bdf23dbf41d8a6816298e01e518f547d
#
_entry.id   bdf23dbf41d8a6816298e01e518f547d
#
_cell.length_a   1.000
_cell.length_b   1.000
_cell.length_c   1.000
_cell.angle_alpha   90.00
_cell.angle_beta   90.00
_cell.angle_gamma   90.00
#
_symmetry.space_group_name_H-M   'P 1'
#
loop_
_entity.id
_entity.type
_entity.pdbx_description
1 polymer ?
#
loop_
_entity_poly.entity_id
_entity_poly.type
_entity_poly.pdbx_seq_one_letter_code
_entity_poly.pdbx_strand_id
1 'polypeptide(L)'
;EAIDDARENAARNGVKNAEFFCGDASDVAKKLARENLRPDVITVDPPRKGLAADVVESIAEMQPGRVVYVSCDSATMARDVKRLADLGYTAQRACAVDMFPRADHIEAVCLLTKE
;
A
#
# COMPACT_ATOMS: atom_id res chain seq x y z
N GLU A 1 3.48 2.83 -19.27
CA GLU A 1 4.85 3.33 -19.35
C GLU A 1 5.67 2.97 -18.12
N ALA A 2 5.25 3.42 -16.93
CA ALA A 2 5.96 3.08 -15.69
C ALA A 2 5.96 1.56 -15.42
N ILE A 3 4.88 0.88 -15.75
CA ILE A 3 4.77 -0.58 -15.56
C ILE A 3 5.66 -1.32 -16.55
N ASP A 4 5.79 -0.83 -17.78
CA ASP A 4 6.69 -1.42 -18.75
C ASP A 4 8.15 -1.28 -18.29
N ASP A 5 8.50 -0.13 -17.72
CA ASP A 5 9.83 0.09 -17.15
C ASP A 5 10.09 -0.85 -15.96
N ALA A 6 9.07 -1.07 -15.13
CA ALA A 6 9.18 -1.98 -13.99
C ALA A 6 9.42 -3.42 -14.46
N ARG A 7 8.70 -3.86 -15.49
CA ARG A 7 8.90 -5.19 -16.08
C ARG A 7 10.29 -5.36 -16.63
N GLU A 8 10.79 -4.34 -17.34
CA GLU A 8 12.14 -4.36 -17.91
C GLU A 8 13.19 -4.41 -16.81
N ASN A 9 13.03 -3.61 -15.76
CA ASN A 9 13.96 -3.61 -14.64
C ASN A 9 13.99 -4.95 -13.91
N ALA A 10 12.83 -5.58 -13.73
CA ALA A 10 12.74 -6.90 -13.11
C ALA A 10 13.48 -7.94 -13.96
N ALA A 11 13.30 -7.90 -15.27
CA ALA A 11 13.99 -8.82 -16.19
C ALA A 11 15.49 -8.65 -16.13
N ARG A 12 15.99 -7.40 -16.11
CA ARG A 12 17.42 -7.10 -16.03
C ARG A 12 18.04 -7.62 -14.74
N ASN A 13 17.28 -7.59 -13.65
CA ASN A 13 17.77 -8.01 -12.34
C ASN A 13 17.49 -9.48 -12.03
N GLY A 14 17.00 -10.23 -13.01
CA GLY A 14 16.72 -11.66 -12.84
C GLY A 14 15.55 -11.97 -11.92
N VAL A 15 14.67 -11.00 -11.70
CA VAL A 15 13.49 -11.19 -10.87
C VAL A 15 12.40 -11.90 -11.68
N LYS A 16 12.05 -13.11 -11.28
CA LYS A 16 11.09 -13.95 -12.01
C LYS A 16 9.78 -14.17 -11.26
N ASN A 17 9.75 -13.83 -9.98
CA ASN A 17 8.60 -14.06 -9.10
C ASN A 17 7.78 -12.78 -8.85
N ALA A 18 7.81 -11.83 -9.78
CA ALA A 18 7.04 -10.60 -9.69
C ALA A 18 6.08 -10.50 -10.87
N GLU A 19 4.85 -10.09 -10.59
CA GLU A 19 3.84 -9.79 -11.59
C GLU A 19 3.50 -8.31 -11.54
N PHE A 20 3.26 -7.72 -12.70
CA PHE A 20 2.99 -6.29 -12.83
C PHE A 20 1.65 -6.06 -13.52
N PHE A 21 0.86 -5.15 -12.97
CA PHE A 21 -0.45 -4.81 -13.50
C PHE A 21 -0.48 -3.33 -13.86
N CYS A 22 -0.93 -3.02 -15.06
CA CYS A 22 -1.11 -1.64 -15.50
C CYS A 22 -2.59 -1.28 -15.40
N GLY A 23 -2.90 -0.25 -14.62
CA GLY A 23 -4.27 0.19 -14.45
C GLY A 23 -4.44 1.02 -13.20
N ASP A 24 -5.67 1.45 -12.95
CA ASP A 24 -6.03 2.18 -11.75
C ASP A 24 -5.98 1.23 -10.54
N ALA A 25 -5.40 1.71 -9.44
CA ALA A 25 -5.24 0.89 -8.24
C ALA A 25 -6.57 0.34 -7.71
N SER A 26 -7.65 1.14 -7.79
CA SER A 26 -8.97 0.68 -7.37
C SER A 26 -9.43 -0.51 -8.20
N ASP A 27 -9.29 -0.44 -9.51
CA ASP A 27 -9.73 -1.51 -10.42
C ASP A 27 -8.89 -2.77 -10.25
N VAL A 28 -7.58 -2.62 -10.15
CA VAL A 28 -6.66 -3.74 -9.98
C VAL A 28 -6.88 -4.42 -8.62
N ALA A 29 -7.02 -3.64 -7.55
CA ALA A 29 -7.26 -4.20 -6.22
C ALA A 29 -8.56 -4.97 -6.16
N LYS A 30 -9.63 -4.46 -6.75
CA LYS A 30 -10.92 -5.17 -6.81
C LYS A 30 -10.81 -6.48 -7.57
N LYS A 31 -10.10 -6.46 -8.69
CA LYS A 31 -9.89 -7.67 -9.50
C LYS A 31 -9.16 -8.74 -8.70
N LEU A 32 -8.06 -8.36 -8.05
CA LEU A 32 -7.26 -9.30 -7.26
C LEU A 32 -8.06 -9.86 -6.08
N ALA A 33 -8.87 -9.03 -5.43
CA ALA A 33 -9.73 -9.47 -4.34
C ALA A 33 -10.78 -10.47 -4.83
N ARG A 34 -11.38 -10.24 -6.01
CA ARG A 34 -12.35 -11.15 -6.61
C ARG A 34 -11.74 -12.50 -7.00
N GLU A 35 -10.46 -12.48 -7.37
CA GLU A 35 -9.73 -13.69 -7.72
C GLU A 35 -9.27 -14.48 -6.49
N ASN A 36 -9.69 -14.05 -5.31
CA ASN A 36 -9.34 -14.68 -4.02
C ASN A 36 -7.83 -14.68 -3.74
N LEU A 37 -7.12 -13.66 -4.22
CA LEU A 37 -5.73 -13.48 -3.87
C LEU A 37 -5.62 -13.25 -2.37
N ARG A 38 -4.74 -13.99 -1.70
CA ARG A 38 -4.54 -13.89 -0.24
C ARG A 38 -3.08 -13.60 0.05
N PRO A 39 -2.62 -12.35 -0.13
CA PRO A 39 -1.23 -11.99 0.16
C PRO A 39 -0.97 -12.02 1.66
N ASP A 40 0.27 -12.31 2.05
CA ASP A 40 0.69 -12.22 3.44
C ASP A 40 0.86 -10.77 3.87
N VAL A 41 1.39 -9.95 2.99
CA VAL A 41 1.67 -8.53 3.25
C VAL A 41 1.21 -7.70 2.05
N ILE A 42 0.56 -6.58 2.34
CA ILE A 42 0.27 -5.56 1.33
C ILE A 42 0.99 -4.28 1.72
N THR A 43 1.78 -3.74 0.81
CA THR A 43 2.43 -2.45 0.99
C THR A 43 1.74 -1.42 0.10
N VAL A 44 1.40 -0.27 0.67
CA VAL A 44 0.78 0.84 -0.07
C VAL A 44 1.59 2.10 0.11
N ASP A 45 1.69 2.87 -0.96
CA ASP A 45 2.37 4.17 -0.99
C ASP A 45 1.49 5.13 -1.80
N PRO A 46 0.35 5.56 -1.24
CA PRO A 46 -0.61 6.37 -1.97
C PRO A 46 -0.14 7.81 -2.16
N PRO A 47 -0.76 8.53 -3.09
CA PRO A 47 -0.53 9.98 -3.21
C PRO A 47 -1.02 10.70 -1.96
N ARG A 48 -0.82 12.02 -1.89
CA ARG A 48 -1.19 12.83 -0.72
C ARG A 48 -2.64 12.70 -0.28
N LYS A 49 -3.55 12.51 -1.22
CA LYS A 49 -4.96 12.34 -0.89
C LYS A 49 -5.28 11.00 -0.23
N GLY A 50 -4.31 10.09 -0.20
CA GLY A 50 -4.44 8.79 0.43
C GLY A 50 -5.11 7.75 -0.45
N LEU A 51 -5.55 6.68 0.18
CA LEU A 51 -6.24 5.58 -0.50
C LEU A 51 -7.71 5.92 -0.74
N ALA A 52 -8.22 5.52 -1.89
CA ALA A 52 -9.67 5.56 -2.12
C ALA A 52 -10.34 4.55 -1.18
N ALA A 53 -11.59 4.84 -0.77
CA ALA A 53 -12.31 3.98 0.15
C ALA A 53 -12.45 2.54 -0.37
N ASP A 54 -12.67 2.37 -1.67
CA ASP A 54 -12.81 1.05 -2.28
C ASP A 54 -11.49 0.26 -2.31
N VAL A 55 -10.35 0.94 -2.35
CA VAL A 55 -9.03 0.29 -2.23
C VAL A 55 -8.87 -0.26 -0.81
N VAL A 56 -9.23 0.52 0.21
CA VAL A 56 -9.19 0.08 1.60
C VAL A 56 -10.06 -1.17 1.80
N GLU A 57 -11.26 -1.17 1.25
CA GLU A 57 -12.16 -2.32 1.33
C GLU A 57 -11.58 -3.55 0.63
N SER A 58 -10.95 -3.37 -0.53
CA SER A 58 -10.32 -4.47 -1.26
C SER A 58 -9.15 -5.07 -0.49
N ILE A 59 -8.35 -4.23 0.18
CA ILE A 59 -7.26 -4.69 1.04
C ILE A 59 -7.83 -5.58 2.16
N ALA A 60 -8.88 -5.11 2.83
CA ALA A 60 -9.51 -5.88 3.90
C ALA A 60 -10.09 -7.20 3.39
N GLU A 61 -10.67 -7.21 2.19
CA GLU A 61 -11.22 -8.40 1.56
C GLU A 61 -10.15 -9.44 1.26
N MET A 62 -8.95 -9.01 0.85
CA MET A 62 -7.82 -9.90 0.62
C MET A 62 -7.23 -10.50 1.88
N GLN A 63 -7.57 -9.96 3.04
CA GLN A 63 -7.17 -10.46 4.36
C GLN A 63 -5.66 -10.68 4.55
N PRO A 64 -4.81 -9.69 4.21
CA PRO A 64 -3.38 -9.84 4.49
C PRO A 64 -3.14 -9.90 6.00
N GLY A 65 -2.08 -10.56 6.41
CA GLY A 65 -1.70 -10.56 7.82
C GLY A 65 -1.13 -9.21 8.25
N ARG A 66 -0.52 -8.49 7.33
CA ARG A 66 0.11 -7.20 7.58
C ARG A 66 -0.14 -6.22 6.46
N VAL A 67 -0.26 -4.95 6.81
CA VAL A 67 -0.32 -3.85 5.85
C VAL A 67 0.78 -2.85 6.23
N VAL A 68 1.61 -2.50 5.26
CA VAL A 68 2.62 -1.45 5.43
C VAL A 68 2.17 -0.24 4.66
N TYR A 69 1.95 0.86 5.35
CA TYR A 69 1.46 2.12 4.78
C TYR A 69 2.59 3.13 4.79
N VAL A 70 2.99 3.61 3.61
CA VAL A 70 3.98 4.67 3.46
C VAL A 70 3.25 5.93 3.04
N SER A 71 3.49 7.05 3.72
CA SER A 71 2.78 8.29 3.47
C SER A 71 3.67 9.51 3.53
N CYS A 72 3.40 10.47 2.66
CA CYS A 72 3.99 11.80 2.75
C CYS A 72 3.04 12.82 3.42
N ASP A 73 1.86 12.37 3.85
CA ASP A 73 0.86 13.21 4.51
C ASP A 73 0.29 12.49 5.74
N SER A 74 0.68 12.94 6.92
CA SER A 74 0.32 12.28 8.18
C SER A 74 -1.19 12.36 8.48
N ALA A 75 -1.86 13.43 8.08
CA ALA A 75 -3.29 13.56 8.30
C ALA A 75 -4.09 12.56 7.47
N THR A 76 -3.72 12.40 6.21
CA THR A 76 -4.32 11.43 5.31
C THR A 76 -4.03 10.00 5.76
N MET A 77 -2.81 9.75 6.22
CA MET A 77 -2.43 8.45 6.77
C MET A 77 -3.30 8.10 7.99
N ALA A 78 -3.50 9.06 8.91
CA ALA A 78 -4.33 8.83 10.08
C ALA A 78 -5.76 8.46 9.70
N ARG A 79 -6.32 9.12 8.69
CA ARG A 79 -7.65 8.80 8.17
C ARG A 79 -7.73 7.37 7.63
N ASP A 80 -6.75 6.98 6.82
CA ASP A 80 -6.74 5.65 6.21
C ASP A 80 -6.44 4.56 7.23
N VAL A 81 -5.56 4.83 8.20
CA VAL A 81 -5.28 3.91 9.31
C VAL A 81 -6.54 3.67 10.13
N LYS A 82 -7.34 4.72 10.38
CA LYS A 82 -8.61 4.58 11.09
C LYS A 82 -9.58 3.71 10.30
N ARG A 83 -9.67 3.88 8.99
CA ARG A 83 -10.52 3.05 8.14
C ARG A 83 -10.09 1.58 8.19
N LEU A 84 -8.79 1.33 8.15
CA LEU A 84 -8.26 -0.02 8.28
C LEU A 84 -8.52 -0.60 9.68
N ALA A 85 -8.46 0.23 10.72
CA ALA A 85 -8.77 -0.19 12.08
C ALA A 85 -10.23 -0.65 12.19
N ASP A 86 -11.15 0.06 11.54
CA ASP A 86 -12.56 -0.33 11.51
C ASP A 86 -12.78 -1.67 10.81
N LEU A 87 -11.82 -2.09 9.99
CA LEU A 87 -11.86 -3.35 9.24
C LEU A 87 -10.99 -4.45 9.87
N GLY A 88 -10.49 -4.23 11.07
CA GLY A 88 -9.76 -5.25 11.84
C GLY A 88 -8.24 -5.17 11.78
N TYR A 89 -7.68 -4.03 11.36
CA TYR A 89 -6.22 -3.84 11.26
C TYR A 89 -5.75 -2.80 12.27
N THR A 90 -4.93 -3.23 13.21
CA THR A 90 -4.42 -2.38 14.28
C THR A 90 -3.02 -1.88 13.94
N ALA A 91 -2.80 -0.57 14.09
CA ALA A 91 -1.48 0.02 13.93
C ALA A 91 -0.57 -0.43 15.08
N GLN A 92 0.54 -1.07 14.73
CA GLN A 92 1.49 -1.59 15.71
C GLN A 92 2.69 -0.69 15.88
N ARG A 93 3.15 -0.10 14.79
CA ARG A 93 4.32 0.77 14.77
C ARG A 93 4.13 1.87 13.75
N ALA A 94 4.58 3.05 14.10
CA ALA A 94 4.68 4.17 13.16
C ALA A 94 6.04 4.81 13.33
N CYS A 95 6.67 5.16 12.21
CA CYS A 95 7.97 5.77 12.19
C CYS A 95 7.98 6.91 11.18
N ALA A 96 8.54 8.05 11.57
CA ALA A 96 8.77 9.17 10.66
C ALA A 96 10.19 9.08 10.11
N VAL A 97 10.31 9.21 8.78
CA VAL A 97 11.61 9.15 8.11
C VAL A 97 11.79 10.42 7.31
N ASP A 98 12.87 11.13 7.57
CA ASP A 98 13.24 12.34 6.84
C ASP A 98 14.19 11.94 5.70
N MET A 99 13.59 11.61 4.55
CA MET A 99 14.33 11.14 3.38
C MET A 99 14.94 12.28 2.57
N PHE A 100 14.42 13.50 2.76
CA PHE A 100 14.88 14.67 2.03
C PHE A 100 15.17 15.79 3.02
N PRO A 101 16.41 15.83 3.60
CA PRO A 101 16.79 16.90 4.53
C PRO A 101 16.52 18.28 3.90
N ARG A 102 15.91 19.18 4.67
CA ARG A 102 15.49 20.52 4.26
C ARG A 102 14.20 20.57 3.43
N ALA A 103 13.55 19.44 3.18
CA ALA A 103 12.21 19.43 2.58
C ALA A 103 11.17 19.59 3.69
N ASP A 104 10.02 20.18 3.33
CA ASP A 104 8.92 20.37 4.28
C ASP A 104 8.14 19.08 4.56
N HIS A 105 8.51 17.99 3.90
CA HIS A 105 7.78 16.72 3.96
C HIS A 105 8.60 15.63 4.61
N ILE A 106 7.98 14.98 5.58
CA ILE A 106 8.54 13.80 6.24
C ILE A 106 7.71 12.60 5.81
N GLU A 107 8.38 11.55 5.33
CA GLU A 107 7.73 10.28 5.07
C GLU A 107 7.40 9.59 6.38
N ALA A 108 6.22 9.04 6.48
CA ALA A 108 5.80 8.24 7.62
C ALA A 108 5.50 6.82 7.16
N VAL A 109 5.93 5.85 7.95
CA VAL A 109 5.69 4.44 7.69
C VAL A 109 4.89 3.88 8.86
N CYS A 110 3.78 3.21 8.58
CA CYS A 110 2.95 2.59 9.59
C CYS A 110 2.78 1.10 9.28
N LEU A 111 3.05 0.27 10.28
CA LEU A 111 2.78 -1.16 10.20
C LEU A 111 1.47 -1.47 10.90
N LEU A 112 0.55 -2.11 10.18
CA LEU A 112 -0.70 -2.58 10.74
C LEU A 112 -0.73 -4.10 10.67
N THR A 113 -1.33 -4.71 11.67
CA THR A 113 -1.51 -6.17 11.71
C THR A 113 -2.98 -6.51 11.86
N LYS A 114 -3.37 -7.64 11.31
CA LYS A 114 -4.73 -8.14 11.45
C LYS A 114 -4.97 -8.61 12.89
N GLU A 115 -6.10 -8.23 13.43
CA GLU A 115 -6.53 -8.70 14.74
C GLU A 115 -7.06 -10.13 14.71
#